data_8ffb7b6e9e11c27974f7a871ca4a3b78
#
_entry.id   8ffb7b6e9e11c27974f7a871ca4a3b78
#
_cell.length_a   1.000
_cell.length_b   1.000
_cell.length_c   1.000
_cell.angle_alpha   90.00
_cell.angle_beta   90.00
_cell.angle_gamma   90.00
#
_symmetry.space_group_name_H-M   'P 1'
#
loop_
_entity.id
_entity.type
_entity.pdbx_description
1 polymer ?
#
loop_
_entity_poly.entity_id
_entity_poly.type
_entity_poly.pdbx_seq_one_letter_code
_entity_poly.pdbx_strand_id
1 'polypeptide(L)'
;MNTNDISAFFVYGTLKKSYLRGGLWPRKPLRIVAGAIQSDLYDLGPYPAAAPGKHWLLGEIWEFNYADMDPTIAELDLIEGYNPLRENNEYTRQIVTVEILGPESRPQKLRAFAYFAAQPKRLEVARKIKPFLEFLGRPVAAWPDASSRVPSSFSEE
;
A
#
# COMPACT_ATOMS: atom_id res chain seq x y z
N MET A 1 6.03 -20.89 -1.70
CA MET A 1 7.07 -19.87 -1.79
C MET A 1 7.41 -19.35 -0.42
N ASN A 2 8.66 -19.18 -0.16
CA ASN A 2 9.19 -18.80 1.13
C ASN A 2 9.13 -17.28 1.30
N THR A 3 8.82 -16.78 2.51
CA THR A 3 8.87 -15.36 2.83
C THR A 3 10.28 -14.77 2.65
N ASN A 4 11.31 -15.62 2.63
CA ASN A 4 12.70 -15.19 2.46
C ASN A 4 12.98 -14.57 1.09
N ASP A 5 12.08 -14.72 0.13
CA ASP A 5 12.28 -14.15 -1.21
C ASP A 5 11.72 -12.74 -1.34
N ILE A 6 11.11 -12.20 -0.28
CA ILE A 6 10.45 -10.91 -0.35
C ILE A 6 11.44 -9.81 0.02
N SER A 7 11.61 -8.83 -0.87
CA SER A 7 12.53 -7.72 -0.68
C SER A 7 11.85 -6.36 -0.95
N ALA A 8 10.54 -6.28 -0.74
CA ALA A 8 9.79 -5.08 -1.05
C ALA A 8 8.64 -4.87 -0.08
N PHE A 9 8.21 -3.60 0.01
CA PHE A 9 7.02 -3.19 0.74
C PHE A 9 6.06 -2.52 -0.24
N PHE A 10 4.77 -2.80 -0.08
CA PHE A 10 3.72 -2.07 -0.77
C PHE A 10 3.12 -1.08 0.21
N VAL A 11 3.23 0.21 -0.10
CA VAL A 11 2.70 1.28 0.74
C VAL A 11 1.67 2.07 -0.03
N TYR A 12 0.58 2.43 0.64
CA TYR A 12 -0.56 3.07 -0.02
C TYR A 12 -1.02 4.34 0.70
N GLY A 13 -0.36 4.73 1.77
CA GLY A 13 -0.75 5.86 2.61
C GLY A 13 0.38 6.82 2.86
N THR A 14 0.54 7.20 4.13
CA THR A 14 1.49 8.25 4.53
C THR A 14 2.96 7.88 4.34
N LEU A 15 3.28 6.61 4.17
CA LEU A 15 4.65 6.16 3.88
C LEU A 15 5.04 6.33 2.42
N LYS A 16 4.12 6.72 1.54
CA LYS A 16 4.47 6.97 0.15
C LYS A 16 5.45 8.14 0.04
N LYS A 17 6.21 8.15 -1.07
CA LYS A 17 7.36 9.06 -1.27
C LYS A 17 7.06 10.52 -0.96
N SER A 18 5.94 11.04 -1.38
CA SER A 18 5.62 12.47 -1.25
C SER A 18 4.67 12.77 -0.09
N TYR A 19 4.50 11.84 0.83
CA TYR A 19 3.55 11.98 1.91
C TYR A 19 4.24 12.05 3.26
N LEU A 20 3.44 12.30 4.30
CA LEU A 20 3.91 12.69 5.62
C LEU A 20 5.02 11.81 6.20
N ARG A 21 4.89 10.49 6.04
CA ARG A 21 5.87 9.55 6.59
C ARG A 21 6.88 9.04 5.57
N GLY A 22 6.83 9.56 4.33
CA GLY A 22 7.76 9.12 3.29
C GLY A 22 9.22 9.36 3.65
N GLY A 23 9.51 10.34 4.51
CA GLY A 23 10.86 10.62 4.98
C GLY A 23 11.28 9.80 6.20
N LEU A 24 10.40 8.96 6.75
CA LEU A 24 10.71 8.18 7.95
C LEU A 24 11.31 6.80 7.65
N TRP A 25 11.46 6.46 6.38
CA TRP A 25 12.07 5.19 6.01
C TRP A 25 13.50 5.11 6.56
N PRO A 26 13.88 4.00 7.17
CA PRO A 26 15.18 3.88 7.83
C PRO A 26 16.37 3.88 6.87
N ARG A 27 16.12 3.59 5.60
CA ARG A 27 17.17 3.56 4.59
C ARG A 27 16.59 3.83 3.21
N LYS A 28 17.49 4.16 2.29
CA LYS A 28 17.11 4.47 0.92
C LYS A 28 16.76 3.21 0.17
N PRO A 29 15.65 3.18 -0.58
CA PRO A 29 15.29 2.02 -1.38
C PRO A 29 16.15 1.93 -2.64
N LEU A 30 16.21 0.72 -3.22
CA LEU A 30 16.82 0.51 -4.52
C LEU A 30 16.00 1.17 -5.62
N ARG A 31 14.67 1.09 -5.51
CA ARG A 31 13.75 1.79 -6.42
C ARG A 31 12.38 1.92 -5.78
N ILE A 32 11.61 2.87 -6.32
CA ILE A 32 10.21 3.07 -5.96
C ILE A 32 9.43 3.05 -7.26
N VAL A 33 8.43 2.18 -7.38
CA VAL A 33 7.57 2.10 -8.57
C VAL A 33 6.11 1.98 -8.16
N ALA A 34 5.22 2.44 -9.02
CA ALA A 34 3.79 2.29 -8.80
C ALA A 34 3.39 0.83 -8.89
N GLY A 35 2.41 0.43 -8.09
CA GLY A 35 1.89 -0.92 -8.11
C GLY A 35 0.47 -0.94 -7.58
N ALA A 36 -0.22 -2.05 -7.81
CA ALA A 36 -1.59 -2.22 -7.35
C ALA A 36 -1.81 -3.61 -6.76
N ILE A 37 -2.66 -3.67 -5.74
CA ILE A 37 -3.09 -4.93 -5.14
C ILE A 37 -4.61 -4.99 -5.16
N GLN A 38 -5.17 -6.19 -5.11
CA GLN A 38 -6.61 -6.34 -4.95
C GLN A 38 -6.95 -6.19 -3.47
N SER A 39 -7.65 -5.11 -3.15
CA SER A 39 -7.98 -4.74 -1.77
C SER A 39 -8.96 -3.58 -1.80
N ASP A 40 -9.81 -3.50 -0.78
CA ASP A 40 -10.58 -2.29 -0.52
C ASP A 40 -9.74 -1.30 0.26
N LEU A 41 -10.12 -0.03 0.21
CA LEU A 41 -9.42 1.06 0.88
C LEU A 41 -10.43 1.92 1.64
N TYR A 42 -10.10 2.24 2.88
CA TYR A 42 -10.94 3.06 3.75
C TYR A 42 -10.19 4.30 4.19
N ASP A 43 -10.93 5.40 4.29
CA ASP A 43 -10.42 6.69 4.72
C ASP A 43 -10.67 6.87 6.21
N LEU A 44 -9.62 6.85 7.01
CA LEU A 44 -9.71 7.08 8.46
C LEU A 44 -9.41 8.53 8.83
N GLY A 45 -9.30 9.42 7.82
CA GLY A 45 -9.01 10.82 8.02
C GLY A 45 -7.54 11.12 7.78
N PRO A 46 -6.72 11.14 8.83
CA PRO A 46 -5.30 11.45 8.66
C PRO A 46 -4.50 10.36 7.95
N TYR A 47 -5.05 9.16 7.83
CA TYR A 47 -4.40 8.03 7.17
C TYR A 47 -5.45 7.02 6.68
N PRO A 48 -5.09 6.14 5.75
CA PRO A 48 -6.00 5.13 5.24
C PRO A 48 -5.78 3.77 5.89
N ALA A 49 -6.71 2.86 5.61
CA ALA A 49 -6.54 1.46 5.96
C ALA A 49 -7.03 0.57 4.82
N ALA A 50 -6.24 -0.42 4.44
CA ALA A 50 -6.64 -1.44 3.48
C ALA A 50 -7.28 -2.61 4.20
N ALA A 51 -8.22 -3.26 3.54
CA ALA A 51 -8.87 -4.46 4.03
C ALA A 51 -9.22 -5.35 2.85
N PRO A 52 -9.32 -6.67 3.05
CA PRO A 52 -9.67 -7.57 1.95
C PRO A 52 -10.94 -7.13 1.24
N GLY A 53 -10.92 -7.15 -0.09
CA GLY A 53 -12.04 -6.75 -0.91
C GLY A 53 -11.76 -6.95 -2.37
N LYS A 54 -12.74 -6.62 -3.20
CA LYS A 54 -12.68 -6.89 -4.64
C LYS A 54 -12.13 -5.72 -5.46
N HIS A 55 -12.06 -4.53 -4.89
CA HIS A 55 -11.51 -3.38 -5.60
C HIS A 55 -10.00 -3.54 -5.76
N TRP A 56 -9.40 -2.63 -6.50
CA TRP A 56 -7.95 -2.56 -6.66
C TRP A 56 -7.44 -1.26 -6.05
N LEU A 57 -6.29 -1.35 -5.40
CA LEU A 57 -5.70 -0.27 -4.63
C LEU A 57 -4.34 0.07 -5.21
N LEU A 58 -4.18 1.32 -5.61
CA LEU A 58 -2.91 1.83 -6.13
C LEU A 58 -2.03 2.30 -4.98
N GLY A 59 -0.77 1.93 -5.05
CA GLY A 59 0.24 2.37 -4.09
C GLY A 59 1.61 2.36 -4.73
N GLU A 60 2.62 2.24 -3.88
CA GLU A 60 4.02 2.24 -4.30
C GLU A 60 4.72 0.99 -3.78
N ILE A 61 5.56 0.41 -4.62
CA ILE A 61 6.50 -0.62 -4.22
C ILE A 61 7.83 0.05 -3.89
N TRP A 62 8.34 -0.23 -2.69
CA TRP A 62 9.66 0.19 -2.24
C TRP A 62 10.53 -1.05 -2.11
N GLU A 63 11.54 -1.15 -2.96
CA GLU A 63 12.43 -2.31 -2.98
C GLU A 63 13.74 -2.04 -2.27
N PHE A 64 14.22 -3.05 -1.55
CA PHE A 64 15.48 -2.97 -0.79
C PHE A 64 16.35 -4.18 -1.11
N ASN A 65 17.63 -4.11 -0.77
CA ASN A 65 18.46 -5.30 -0.77
C ASN A 65 17.87 -6.32 0.20
N TYR A 66 17.89 -7.56 -0.20
CA TYR A 66 17.36 -8.62 0.63
C TYR A 66 17.98 -8.63 2.04
N ALA A 67 19.31 -8.37 2.10
CA ALA A 67 20.03 -8.33 3.36
C ALA A 67 19.55 -7.23 4.32
N ASP A 68 18.90 -6.19 3.80
CA ASP A 68 18.39 -5.09 4.61
C ASP A 68 16.95 -5.30 5.06
N MET A 69 16.30 -6.38 4.65
CA MET A 69 14.87 -6.55 4.91
C MET A 69 14.52 -6.71 6.38
N ASP A 70 15.25 -7.57 7.11
CA ASP A 70 14.91 -7.79 8.52
C ASP A 70 14.94 -6.52 9.36
N PRO A 71 16.00 -5.68 9.29
CA PRO A 71 15.97 -4.43 10.05
C PRO A 71 14.94 -3.44 9.52
N THR A 72 14.66 -3.44 8.23
CA THR A 72 13.64 -2.54 7.67
C THR A 72 12.24 -2.95 8.15
N ILE A 73 11.95 -4.24 8.15
CA ILE A 73 10.69 -4.77 8.68
C ILE A 73 10.50 -4.34 10.14
N ALA A 74 11.53 -4.52 10.97
CA ALA A 74 11.44 -4.18 12.38
C ALA A 74 11.12 -2.70 12.59
N GLU A 75 11.74 -1.83 11.83
CA GLU A 75 11.51 -0.39 11.95
C GLU A 75 10.16 0.05 11.42
N LEU A 76 9.70 -0.52 10.31
CA LEU A 76 8.37 -0.21 9.80
C LEU A 76 7.27 -0.74 10.72
N ASP A 77 7.48 -1.91 11.31
CA ASP A 77 6.52 -2.43 12.30
C ASP A 77 6.34 -1.43 13.44
N LEU A 78 7.43 -0.80 13.89
CA LEU A 78 7.35 0.23 14.92
C LEU A 78 6.56 1.45 14.44
N ILE A 79 6.82 1.90 13.23
CA ILE A 79 6.10 3.06 12.65
C ILE A 79 4.61 2.76 12.56
N GLU A 80 4.24 1.55 12.15
CA GLU A 80 2.84 1.14 12.01
C GLU A 80 2.22 0.68 13.32
N GLY A 81 3.00 0.60 14.39
CA GLY A 81 2.52 0.16 15.68
C GLY A 81 2.14 -1.30 15.71
N TYR A 82 2.77 -2.12 14.87
CA TYR A 82 2.47 -3.54 14.79
C TYR A 82 3.45 -4.34 15.64
N ASN A 83 2.88 -5.15 16.52
CA ASN A 83 3.63 -6.13 17.30
C ASN A 83 2.84 -7.44 17.29
N PRO A 84 3.35 -8.51 16.65
CA PRO A 84 2.59 -9.76 16.54
C PRO A 84 2.29 -10.42 17.89
N LEU A 85 2.96 -9.99 18.96
CA LEU A 85 2.71 -10.52 20.30
C LEU A 85 1.57 -9.81 21.01
N ARG A 86 1.03 -8.70 20.45
CA ARG A 86 -0.12 -7.99 21.04
C ARG A 86 -1.41 -8.40 20.35
N GLU A 87 -2.51 -8.23 21.07
CA GLU A 87 -3.84 -8.59 20.56
C GLU A 87 -4.56 -7.43 19.88
N ASN A 88 -4.20 -6.20 20.20
CA ASN A 88 -4.95 -5.02 19.76
C ASN A 88 -4.17 -4.12 18.81
N ASN A 89 -3.48 -4.71 17.86
CA ASN A 89 -2.81 -3.94 16.82
C ASN A 89 -3.82 -3.17 15.97
N GLU A 90 -3.45 -1.99 15.53
CA GLU A 90 -4.24 -1.22 14.58
C GLU A 90 -4.07 -1.76 13.17
N TYR A 91 -2.85 -2.18 12.84
CA TYR A 91 -2.50 -2.77 11.55
C TYR A 91 -1.80 -4.10 11.77
N THR A 92 -1.90 -4.98 10.78
CA THR A 92 -1.10 -6.21 10.71
C THR A 92 -0.31 -6.22 9.42
N ARG A 93 0.90 -6.75 9.47
CA ARG A 93 1.75 -6.91 8.29
C ARG A 93 1.40 -8.22 7.61
N GLN A 94 1.14 -8.16 6.31
CA GLN A 94 0.76 -9.31 5.51
C GLN A 94 1.56 -9.34 4.21
N ILE A 95 1.60 -10.48 3.56
CA ILE A 95 2.24 -10.64 2.26
C ILE A 95 1.17 -10.51 1.19
N VAL A 96 1.45 -9.68 0.19
CA VAL A 96 0.52 -9.43 -0.92
C VAL A 96 1.22 -9.67 -2.24
N THR A 97 0.43 -9.97 -3.27
CA THR A 97 0.89 -10.01 -4.66
C THR A 97 0.56 -8.66 -5.28
N VAL A 98 1.59 -7.99 -5.80
CA VAL A 98 1.46 -6.65 -6.38
C VAL A 98 1.67 -6.74 -7.87
N GLU A 99 0.83 -6.04 -8.64
CA GLU A 99 1.00 -5.90 -10.07
C GLU A 99 1.67 -4.57 -10.37
N ILE A 100 2.75 -4.64 -11.12
CA ILE A 100 3.50 -3.45 -11.55
C ILE A 100 3.64 -3.46 -13.06
N LEU A 101 3.99 -2.30 -13.63
CA LEU A 101 4.33 -2.22 -15.04
C LEU A 101 5.80 -2.60 -15.20
N GLY A 102 6.04 -3.73 -15.83
CA GLY A 102 7.38 -4.22 -16.06
C GLY A 102 7.96 -3.77 -17.41
N PRO A 103 9.09 -4.38 -17.80
CA PRO A 103 9.71 -4.08 -19.09
C PRO A 103 8.76 -4.32 -20.26
N GLU A 104 8.95 -3.55 -21.32
CA GLU A 104 8.14 -3.64 -22.54
C GLU A 104 6.66 -3.37 -22.29
N SER A 105 6.36 -2.59 -21.25
CA SER A 105 4.99 -2.24 -20.86
C SER A 105 4.12 -3.45 -20.54
N ARG A 106 4.73 -4.53 -20.08
CA ARG A 106 4.00 -5.73 -19.68
C ARG A 106 3.77 -5.76 -18.18
N PRO A 107 2.56 -6.13 -17.72
CA PRO A 107 2.34 -6.31 -16.30
C PRO A 107 3.22 -7.40 -15.72
N GLN A 108 3.77 -7.16 -14.54
CA GLN A 108 4.53 -8.12 -13.77
C GLN A 108 3.95 -8.25 -12.40
N LYS A 109 4.17 -9.39 -11.77
CA LYS A 109 3.73 -9.61 -10.38
C LYS A 109 4.94 -9.82 -9.50
N LEU A 110 4.89 -9.24 -8.30
CA LEU A 110 5.88 -9.50 -7.28
C LEU A 110 5.20 -9.55 -5.92
N ARG A 111 5.89 -10.14 -4.95
CA ARG A 111 5.38 -10.24 -3.60
C ARG A 111 6.00 -9.16 -2.74
N ALA A 112 5.21 -8.63 -1.83
CA ALA A 112 5.65 -7.55 -0.95
C ALA A 112 4.94 -7.67 0.39
N PHE A 113 5.52 -7.00 1.41
CA PHE A 113 4.83 -6.83 2.68
C PHE A 113 3.95 -5.59 2.61
N ALA A 114 2.78 -5.66 3.22
CA ALA A 114 1.87 -4.53 3.34
C ALA A 114 1.18 -4.57 4.69
N TYR A 115 0.71 -3.40 5.15
CA TYR A 115 0.01 -3.29 6.42
C TYR A 115 -1.48 -3.13 6.18
N PHE A 116 -2.27 -3.99 6.81
CA PHE A 116 -3.72 -4.01 6.67
C PHE A 116 -4.38 -3.70 8.00
N ALA A 117 -5.61 -3.18 7.93
CA ALA A 117 -6.40 -2.94 9.13
C ALA A 117 -6.56 -4.24 9.91
N ALA A 118 -6.27 -4.18 11.21
CA ALA A 118 -6.39 -5.33 12.09
C ALA A 118 -7.71 -5.36 12.83
N GLN A 119 -8.42 -4.22 12.90
CA GLN A 119 -9.64 -4.08 13.69
C GLN A 119 -10.82 -3.72 12.79
N PRO A 120 -11.60 -4.70 12.35
CA PRO A 120 -12.70 -4.45 11.41
C PRO A 120 -13.72 -3.43 11.90
N LYS A 121 -13.92 -3.31 13.21
CA LYS A 121 -14.89 -2.36 13.77
C LYS A 121 -14.56 -0.91 13.42
N ARG A 122 -13.29 -0.57 13.27
CA ARG A 122 -12.91 0.78 12.89
C ARG A 122 -13.35 1.12 11.48
N LEU A 123 -13.49 0.11 10.63
CA LEU A 123 -13.90 0.31 9.25
C LEU A 123 -15.40 0.51 9.10
N GLU A 124 -16.19 0.10 10.08
CA GLU A 124 -17.65 0.24 10.00
C GLU A 124 -18.10 1.69 9.95
N VAL A 125 -17.32 2.60 10.54
CA VAL A 125 -17.61 4.02 10.55
C VAL A 125 -16.74 4.80 9.58
N ALA A 126 -15.85 4.13 8.88
CA ALA A 126 -14.96 4.78 7.92
C ALA A 126 -15.59 4.79 6.54
N ARG A 127 -15.22 5.79 5.73
CA ARG A 127 -15.70 5.88 4.36
C ARG A 127 -14.84 5.01 3.45
N LYS A 128 -15.48 4.11 2.71
CA LYS A 128 -14.76 3.34 1.70
C LYS A 128 -14.42 4.25 0.52
N ILE A 129 -13.18 4.24 0.09
CA ILE A 129 -12.73 4.99 -1.07
C ILE A 129 -13.00 4.14 -2.32
N LYS A 130 -13.81 4.69 -3.23
CA LYS A 130 -14.12 4.01 -4.48
C LYS A 130 -13.01 4.24 -5.49
N PRO A 131 -12.82 3.31 -6.44
CA PRO A 131 -11.87 3.54 -7.53
C PRO A 131 -12.19 4.82 -8.29
N PHE A 132 -11.16 5.64 -8.58
CA PHE A 132 -11.34 6.88 -9.31
C PHE A 132 -10.19 7.17 -10.28
N LEU A 133 -9.22 6.27 -10.36
CA LEU A 133 -8.09 6.36 -11.27
C LEU A 133 -8.01 5.07 -12.08
N GLU A 134 -7.12 5.03 -13.06
CA GLU A 134 -6.88 3.83 -13.84
C GLU A 134 -5.41 3.45 -13.76
N PHE A 135 -5.14 2.15 -13.58
CA PHE A 135 -3.80 1.61 -13.57
C PHE A 135 -3.80 0.22 -14.18
N LEU A 136 -2.94 -0.02 -15.16
CA LEU A 136 -2.86 -1.28 -15.89
C LEU A 136 -4.22 -1.73 -16.44
N GLY A 137 -5.01 -0.76 -16.93
CA GLY A 137 -6.28 -1.04 -17.60
C GLY A 137 -7.45 -1.32 -16.69
N ARG A 138 -7.33 -1.06 -15.39
CA ARG A 138 -8.45 -1.28 -14.46
C ARG A 138 -8.61 -0.11 -13.50
N PRO A 139 -9.84 0.10 -12.98
CA PRO A 139 -10.08 1.14 -11.98
C PRO A 139 -9.36 0.82 -10.67
N VAL A 140 -8.76 1.84 -10.05
CA VAL A 140 -8.06 1.70 -8.77
C VAL A 140 -8.46 2.82 -7.83
N ALA A 141 -8.53 2.51 -6.54
CA ALA A 141 -8.62 3.49 -5.48
C ALA A 141 -7.20 3.91 -5.07
N ALA A 142 -7.08 5.09 -4.50
CA ALA A 142 -5.80 5.59 -3.99
C ALA A 142 -6.06 6.55 -2.84
N TRP A 143 -5.08 6.69 -1.96
CA TRP A 143 -5.16 7.66 -0.88
C TRP A 143 -4.13 8.76 -1.11
N PRO A 144 -4.47 10.03 -0.84
CA PRO A 144 -5.79 10.48 -0.38
C PRO A 144 -6.87 10.35 -1.46
N ASP A 145 -8.13 10.27 -1.02
CA ASP A 145 -9.25 10.21 -1.93
C ASP A 145 -9.44 11.56 -2.61
N ALA A 146 -9.02 11.65 -3.85
CA ALA A 146 -9.10 12.87 -4.64
C ALA A 146 -10.22 12.80 -5.69
N SER A 147 -11.15 11.86 -5.54
CA SER A 147 -12.22 11.68 -6.53
C SER A 147 -13.05 12.95 -6.74
N SER A 148 -13.30 13.71 -5.67
CA SER A 148 -14.04 14.98 -5.76
C SER A 148 -13.22 16.12 -6.34
N ARG A 149 -11.91 15.95 -6.48
CA ARG A 149 -11.00 16.96 -7.03
C ARG A 149 -10.55 16.63 -8.43
N VAL A 150 -10.93 15.45 -8.94
CA VAL A 150 -10.58 15.08 -10.30
C VAL A 150 -11.38 16.00 -11.23
N PRO A 151 -10.69 16.80 -12.09
CA PRO A 151 -11.40 17.68 -13.01
C PRO A 151 -12.25 16.86 -13.97
N SER A 152 -13.39 17.41 -14.39
CA SER A 152 -14.19 16.75 -15.41
C SER A 152 -13.40 16.52 -16.69
N SER A 153 -12.48 17.44 -17.02
CA SER A 153 -11.58 17.26 -18.14
C SER A 153 -10.67 16.04 -17.99
N PHE A 154 -10.31 15.68 -16.77
CA PHE A 154 -9.53 14.48 -16.52
C PHE A 154 -10.33 13.23 -16.87
N SER A 155 -11.59 13.18 -16.45
CA SER A 155 -12.43 12.03 -16.76
C SER A 155 -12.80 11.95 -18.23
N GLU A 156 -12.66 13.05 -18.96
CA GLU A 156 -12.89 13.12 -20.39
C GLU A 156 -11.62 12.84 -21.22
N GLU A 157 -10.50 12.89 -20.60
CA GLU A 157 -9.22 12.63 -21.24
C GLU A 157 -8.92 11.13 -21.27
#